data_e1953497aab99f33d8a9b7c64bf74f3c
#
_entry.id   e1953497aab99f33d8a9b7c64bf74f3c
#
_cell.length_a   1.000
_cell.length_b   1.000
_cell.length_c   1.000
_cell.angle_alpha   90.00
_cell.angle_beta   90.00
_cell.angle_gamma   90.00
#
_symmetry.space_group_name_H-M   'P 1'
#
loop_
_entity.id
_entity.type
_entity.pdbx_description
1 polymer ?
#
loop_
_entity_poly.entity_id
_entity_poly.type
_entity_poly.pdbx_seq_one_letter_code
_entity_poly.pdbx_strand_id
1 'polypeptide(L)'
;SRYDALFMTYSQPIRWDWRLMAAQCYQESTFDPSAQSWAGACGLMQIMPATATRLGLSHDKLFDPESNIAAAARFLGQLDRKFSDISDRGERLNFVLASYNGGYHHIRDAMALARRDGRDQHRWADVSRYVLLLSTPRYYQDPIVKYGYMRGSETVDYVQRIRQRWQSYSGVRGGT
;
A
#
# COMPACT_ATOMS: atom_id res chain seq x y z
N SER A 1 -9.17 -16.37 8.17
CA SER A 1 -9.65 -16.75 6.83
C SER A 1 -9.03 -18.08 6.40
N ARG A 2 -9.58 -18.66 5.34
CA ARG A 2 -9.02 -19.87 4.72
C ARG A 2 -7.62 -19.65 4.11
N TYR A 3 -7.16 -18.42 4.01
CA TYR A 3 -5.85 -18.06 3.44
C TYR A 3 -4.81 -17.70 4.50
N ASP A 4 -5.13 -17.83 5.78
CA ASP A 4 -4.24 -17.38 6.87
C ASP A 4 -2.88 -18.06 6.82
N ALA A 5 -2.83 -19.35 6.49
CA ALA A 5 -1.55 -20.07 6.36
C ALA A 5 -0.66 -19.47 5.26
N LEU A 6 -1.24 -19.00 4.15
CA LEU A 6 -0.50 -18.33 3.08
C LEU A 6 0.02 -16.97 3.55
N PHE A 7 -0.78 -16.19 4.27
CA PHE A 7 -0.31 -14.93 4.84
C PHE A 7 0.84 -15.17 5.82
N MET A 8 0.77 -16.18 6.67
CA MET A 8 1.84 -16.52 7.60
C MET A 8 3.13 -16.87 6.86
N THR A 9 3.04 -17.67 5.79
CA THR A 9 4.20 -18.08 5.00
C THR A 9 4.87 -16.91 4.30
N TYR A 10 4.10 -16.09 3.58
CA TYR A 10 4.66 -15.06 2.70
C TYR A 10 4.96 -13.75 3.39
N SER A 11 4.43 -13.51 4.59
CA SER A 11 4.77 -12.33 5.39
C SER A 11 6.14 -12.43 6.07
N GLN A 12 6.64 -13.63 6.34
CA GLN A 12 7.90 -13.84 7.07
C GLN A 12 9.12 -13.21 6.37
N PRO A 13 9.36 -13.44 5.06
CA PRO A 13 10.53 -12.86 4.40
C PRO A 13 10.59 -11.34 4.42
N ILE A 14 9.45 -10.68 4.43
CA ILE A 14 9.36 -9.21 4.49
C ILE A 14 9.21 -8.69 5.92
N ARG A 15 9.21 -9.57 6.93
CA ARG A 15 9.10 -9.24 8.35
C ARG A 15 7.83 -8.48 8.71
N TRP A 16 6.73 -8.81 8.05
CA TRP A 16 5.41 -8.28 8.36
C TRP A 16 4.69 -9.20 9.34
N ASP A 17 3.87 -8.61 10.19
CA ASP A 17 2.82 -9.36 10.87
C ASP A 17 1.83 -9.87 9.81
N TRP A 18 1.61 -11.19 9.77
CA TRP A 18 0.72 -11.81 8.78
C TRP A 18 -0.70 -11.24 8.83
N ARG A 19 -1.13 -10.78 10.01
CA ARG A 19 -2.46 -10.17 10.20
C ARG A 19 -2.57 -8.82 9.50
N LEU A 20 -1.47 -8.10 9.34
CA LEU A 20 -1.45 -6.89 8.52
C LEU A 20 -1.68 -7.22 7.04
N MET A 21 -1.05 -8.27 6.54
CA MET A 21 -1.28 -8.72 5.17
C MET A 21 -2.72 -9.22 4.97
N ALA A 22 -3.28 -9.91 5.96
CA ALA A 22 -4.68 -10.32 5.95
C ALA A 22 -5.64 -9.10 5.94
N ALA A 23 -5.34 -8.08 6.74
CA ALA A 23 -6.09 -6.83 6.75
C ALA A 23 -6.06 -6.12 5.39
N GLN A 24 -4.90 -6.11 4.74
CA GLN A 24 -4.74 -5.55 3.40
C GLN A 24 -5.56 -6.36 2.38
N CYS A 25 -5.49 -7.68 2.43
CA CYS A 25 -6.26 -8.55 1.54
C CYS A 25 -7.78 -8.32 1.69
N TYR A 26 -8.26 -8.16 2.90
CA TYR A 26 -9.67 -7.83 3.13
C TYR A 26 -10.05 -6.50 2.48
N GLN A 27 -9.20 -5.48 2.63
CA GLN A 27 -9.44 -4.17 2.01
C GLN A 27 -9.44 -4.26 0.48
N GLU A 28 -8.58 -5.11 -0.10
CA GLU A 28 -8.46 -5.25 -1.53
C GLU A 28 -9.62 -6.03 -2.16
N SER A 29 -10.01 -7.16 -1.56
CA SER A 29 -10.92 -8.11 -2.22
C SER A 29 -11.97 -8.71 -1.31
N THR A 30 -11.99 -8.40 -0.02
CA THR A 30 -12.81 -9.12 1.00
C THR A 30 -12.58 -10.64 0.96
N PHE A 31 -11.33 -11.05 0.74
CA PHE A 31 -10.90 -12.46 0.59
C PHE A 31 -11.53 -13.19 -0.60
N ASP A 32 -11.90 -12.48 -1.66
CA ASP A 32 -12.43 -13.07 -2.88
C ASP A 32 -11.30 -13.28 -3.90
N PRO A 33 -10.90 -14.56 -4.18
CA PRO A 33 -9.81 -14.83 -5.10
C PRO A 33 -10.14 -14.50 -6.55
N SER A 34 -11.42 -14.35 -6.90
CA SER A 34 -11.87 -14.01 -8.24
C SER A 34 -12.12 -12.51 -8.44
N ALA A 35 -11.88 -11.70 -7.41
CA ALA A 35 -12.13 -10.27 -7.48
C ALA A 35 -11.35 -9.61 -8.61
N GLN A 36 -12.04 -8.75 -9.35
CA GLN A 36 -11.44 -7.92 -10.39
C GLN A 36 -12.00 -6.51 -10.27
N SER A 37 -11.09 -5.53 -10.15
CA SER A 37 -11.52 -4.14 -10.05
C SER A 37 -11.92 -3.58 -11.41
N TRP A 38 -12.63 -2.46 -11.37
CA TRP A 38 -12.94 -1.69 -12.57
C TRP A 38 -11.69 -1.32 -13.37
N ALA A 39 -10.57 -1.02 -12.69
CA ALA A 39 -9.30 -0.67 -13.33
C ALA A 39 -8.49 -1.88 -13.79
N GLY A 40 -8.94 -3.11 -13.52
CA GLY A 40 -8.28 -4.33 -13.95
C GLY A 40 -7.36 -4.99 -12.93
N ALA A 41 -7.36 -4.55 -11.67
CA ALA A 41 -6.62 -5.22 -10.60
C ALA A 41 -7.25 -6.59 -10.30
N CYS A 42 -6.42 -7.60 -10.06
CA CYS A 42 -6.84 -9.00 -10.06
C CYS A 42 -6.52 -9.72 -8.75
N GLY A 43 -7.48 -10.53 -8.29
CA GLY A 43 -7.29 -11.52 -7.24
C GLY A 43 -7.30 -10.98 -5.83
N LEU A 44 -6.87 -11.82 -4.90
CA LEU A 44 -6.93 -11.54 -3.46
C LEU A 44 -6.26 -10.23 -3.08
N MET A 45 -5.09 -9.96 -3.62
CA MET A 45 -4.29 -8.77 -3.29
C MET A 45 -4.39 -7.69 -4.37
N GLN A 46 -5.29 -7.83 -5.33
CA GLN A 46 -5.58 -6.82 -6.35
C GLN A 46 -4.32 -6.33 -7.07
N ILE A 47 -3.66 -7.24 -7.78
CA ILE A 47 -2.45 -6.95 -8.54
C ILE A 47 -2.83 -6.54 -9.97
N MET A 48 -2.31 -5.40 -10.42
CA MET A 48 -2.46 -4.96 -11.81
C MET A 48 -1.63 -5.87 -12.73
N PRO A 49 -2.15 -6.19 -13.94
CA PRO A 49 -1.43 -7.05 -14.89
C PRO A 49 -0.01 -6.59 -15.21
N ALA A 50 0.21 -5.28 -15.37
CA ALA A 50 1.53 -4.72 -15.62
C ALA A 50 2.49 -4.96 -14.44
N THR A 51 2.01 -4.83 -13.21
CA THR A 51 2.78 -5.13 -12.00
C THR A 51 3.08 -6.62 -11.91
N ALA A 52 2.11 -7.47 -12.22
CA ALA A 52 2.30 -8.93 -12.25
C ALA A 52 3.43 -9.33 -13.21
N THR A 53 3.44 -8.79 -14.43
CA THR A 53 4.48 -9.02 -15.42
C THR A 53 5.86 -8.64 -14.87
N ARG A 54 5.97 -7.47 -14.26
CA ARG A 54 7.22 -6.99 -13.66
C ARG A 54 7.69 -7.87 -12.51
N LEU A 55 6.76 -8.47 -11.76
CA LEU A 55 7.05 -9.38 -10.65
C LEU A 55 7.30 -10.82 -11.09
N GLY A 56 7.17 -11.12 -12.37
CA GLY A 56 7.34 -12.48 -12.90
C GLY A 56 6.14 -13.38 -12.66
N LEU A 57 4.97 -12.82 -12.33
CA LEU A 57 3.72 -13.58 -12.19
C LEU A 57 3.08 -13.73 -13.56
N SER A 58 2.90 -14.98 -14.02
CA SER A 58 2.24 -15.26 -15.30
C SER A 58 0.74 -14.96 -15.22
N HIS A 59 0.15 -14.55 -16.35
CA HIS A 59 -1.24 -14.10 -16.40
C HIS A 59 -2.24 -15.22 -16.05
N ASP A 60 -1.90 -16.47 -16.31
CA ASP A 60 -2.73 -17.63 -15.94
C ASP A 60 -2.72 -17.90 -14.43
N LYS A 61 -1.81 -17.28 -13.66
CA LYS A 61 -1.69 -17.41 -12.22
C LYS A 61 -2.19 -16.19 -11.44
N LEU A 62 -2.71 -15.17 -12.12
CA LEU A 62 -3.17 -13.93 -11.50
C LEU A 62 -4.24 -14.15 -10.41
N PHE A 63 -5.13 -15.11 -10.63
CA PHE A 63 -6.22 -15.40 -9.70
C PHE A 63 -5.94 -16.60 -8.80
N ASP A 64 -4.78 -17.26 -8.96
CA ASP A 64 -4.36 -18.33 -8.06
C ASP A 64 -4.02 -17.73 -6.69
N PRO A 65 -4.67 -18.17 -5.59
CA PRO A 65 -4.49 -17.54 -4.27
C PRO A 65 -3.04 -17.46 -3.83
N GLU A 66 -2.31 -18.57 -3.88
CA GLU A 66 -0.91 -18.59 -3.42
C GLU A 66 -0.01 -17.72 -4.29
N SER A 67 -0.14 -17.82 -5.61
CA SER A 67 0.67 -17.04 -6.56
C SER A 67 0.42 -15.54 -6.43
N ASN A 68 -0.84 -15.16 -6.24
CA ASN A 68 -1.25 -13.76 -6.05
C ASN A 68 -0.68 -13.20 -4.75
N ILE A 69 -0.83 -13.91 -3.63
CA ILE A 69 -0.29 -13.49 -2.33
C ILE A 69 1.24 -13.42 -2.36
N ALA A 70 1.90 -14.42 -2.96
CA ALA A 70 3.36 -14.44 -3.08
C ALA A 70 3.89 -13.24 -3.88
N ALA A 71 3.23 -12.90 -4.99
CA ALA A 71 3.60 -11.75 -5.81
C ALA A 71 3.38 -10.43 -5.04
N ALA A 72 2.27 -10.31 -4.33
CA ALA A 72 1.99 -9.15 -3.49
C ALA A 72 3.07 -8.98 -2.40
N ALA A 73 3.49 -10.07 -1.76
CA ALA A 73 4.55 -10.03 -0.76
C ALA A 73 5.87 -9.54 -1.36
N ARG A 74 6.24 -10.00 -2.57
CA ARG A 74 7.43 -9.49 -3.28
C ARG A 74 7.32 -8.00 -3.56
N PHE A 75 6.16 -7.54 -3.99
CA PHE A 75 5.92 -6.12 -4.26
C PHE A 75 6.06 -5.29 -2.98
N LEU A 76 5.44 -5.73 -1.89
CA LEU A 76 5.55 -5.06 -0.59
C LEU A 76 7.01 -4.98 -0.13
N GLY A 77 7.79 -6.05 -0.31
CA GLY A 77 9.21 -6.07 0.00
C GLY A 77 10.02 -5.09 -0.84
N GLN A 78 9.71 -4.97 -2.13
CA GLN A 78 10.34 -3.97 -3.01
C GLN A 78 10.03 -2.54 -2.56
N LEU A 79 8.78 -2.26 -2.21
CA LEU A 79 8.36 -0.94 -1.70
C LEU A 79 9.04 -0.64 -0.37
N ASP A 80 9.11 -1.60 0.53
CA ASP A 80 9.80 -1.42 1.82
C ASP A 80 11.25 -0.99 1.61
N ARG A 81 11.98 -1.64 0.72
CA ARG A 81 13.37 -1.26 0.39
C ARG A 81 13.47 0.14 -0.20
N LYS A 82 12.50 0.54 -1.01
CA LYS A 82 12.46 1.90 -1.58
C LYS A 82 12.26 2.99 -0.54
N PHE A 83 11.70 2.65 0.62
CA PHE A 83 11.52 3.57 1.74
C PHE A 83 12.54 3.35 2.87
N SER A 84 13.72 2.84 2.56
CA SER A 84 14.80 2.64 3.54
C SER A 84 15.27 3.92 4.23
N ASP A 85 14.99 5.09 3.63
CA ASP A 85 15.21 6.39 4.25
C ASP A 85 14.29 6.68 5.45
N ILE A 86 13.19 5.96 5.60
CA ILE A 86 12.29 6.08 6.74
C ILE A 86 12.71 5.06 7.80
N SER A 87 13.37 5.52 8.86
CA SER A 87 13.94 4.63 9.89
C SER A 87 12.89 4.00 10.80
N ASP A 88 11.81 4.73 11.13
CA ASP A 88 10.73 4.21 11.94
C ASP A 88 9.90 3.19 11.13
N ARG A 89 9.88 1.94 11.59
CA ARG A 89 9.21 0.85 10.86
C ARG A 89 7.70 1.01 10.83
N GLY A 90 7.11 1.52 11.89
CA GLY A 90 5.67 1.79 11.97
C GLY A 90 5.25 2.87 10.97
N GLU A 91 6.05 3.93 10.86
CA GLU A 91 5.84 4.96 9.84
C GLU A 91 6.03 4.40 8.44
N ARG A 92 7.11 3.65 8.20
CA ARG A 92 7.40 3.08 6.87
C ARG A 92 6.25 2.24 6.34
N LEU A 93 5.57 1.46 7.18
CA LEU A 93 4.39 0.67 6.79
C LEU A 93 3.31 1.53 6.12
N ASN A 94 3.05 2.73 6.64
CA ASN A 94 2.06 3.63 6.04
C ASN A 94 2.43 4.01 4.61
N PHE A 95 3.70 4.34 4.37
CA PHE A 95 4.20 4.72 3.04
C PHE A 95 4.19 3.54 2.07
N VAL A 96 4.51 2.34 2.54
CA VAL A 96 4.44 1.12 1.74
C VAL A 96 3.00 0.83 1.32
N LEU A 97 2.06 0.85 2.26
CA LEU A 97 0.63 0.65 1.96
C LEU A 97 0.10 1.72 1.01
N ALA A 98 0.43 2.98 1.26
CA ALA A 98 0.01 4.08 0.41
C ALA A 98 0.54 3.93 -1.02
N SER A 99 1.79 3.51 -1.17
CA SER A 99 2.41 3.31 -2.49
C SER A 99 1.85 2.11 -3.22
N TYR A 100 1.49 1.05 -2.51
CA TYR A 100 0.83 -0.11 -3.09
C TYR A 100 -0.49 0.27 -3.77
N ASN A 101 -1.28 1.12 -3.13
CA ASN A 101 -2.58 1.58 -3.63
C ASN A 101 -2.44 2.73 -4.64
N GLY A 102 -1.69 3.76 -4.30
CA GLY A 102 -1.69 5.03 -5.03
C GLY A 102 -0.49 5.26 -5.94
N GLY A 103 0.55 4.46 -5.83
CA GLY A 103 1.78 4.58 -6.62
C GLY A 103 2.91 5.27 -5.88
N TYR A 104 4.08 4.66 -5.96
CA TYR A 104 5.30 5.11 -5.27
C TYR A 104 5.68 6.57 -5.62
N HIS A 105 5.62 6.92 -6.90
CA HIS A 105 6.06 8.24 -7.35
C HIS A 105 5.12 9.37 -6.89
N HIS A 106 3.81 9.09 -6.81
CA HIS A 106 2.86 10.04 -6.22
C HIS A 106 3.14 10.28 -4.74
N ILE A 107 3.46 9.23 -4.00
CA ILE A 107 3.80 9.36 -2.58
C ILE A 107 5.11 10.14 -2.41
N ARG A 108 6.12 9.93 -3.25
CA ARG A 108 7.34 10.74 -3.24
C ARG A 108 7.06 12.21 -3.55
N ASP A 109 6.15 12.51 -4.46
CA ASP A 109 5.72 13.89 -4.72
C ASP A 109 5.11 14.53 -3.47
N ALA A 110 4.24 13.82 -2.76
CA ALA A 110 3.66 14.31 -1.51
C ALA A 110 4.72 14.55 -0.42
N MET A 111 5.71 13.64 -0.33
CA MET A 111 6.84 13.81 0.59
C MET A 111 7.68 15.05 0.25
N ALA A 112 7.93 15.31 -1.03
CA ALA A 112 8.67 16.48 -1.48
C ALA A 112 7.94 17.77 -1.13
N LEU A 113 6.61 17.83 -1.29
CA LEU A 113 5.79 18.97 -0.89
C LEU A 113 5.85 19.19 0.63
N ALA A 114 5.72 18.14 1.41
CA ALA A 114 5.81 18.21 2.87
C ALA A 114 7.16 18.79 3.31
N ARG A 115 8.26 18.28 2.73
CA ARG A 115 9.62 18.77 3.03
C ARG A 115 9.77 20.24 2.67
N ARG A 116 9.29 20.65 1.51
CA ARG A 116 9.34 22.07 1.08
C ARG A 116 8.68 22.98 2.11
N ASP A 117 7.56 22.56 2.69
CA ASP A 117 6.79 23.35 3.63
C ASP A 117 7.28 23.20 5.08
N GLY A 118 8.45 22.58 5.29
CA GLY A 118 9.05 22.42 6.62
C GLY A 118 8.38 21.33 7.47
N ARG A 119 7.62 20.43 6.86
CA ARG A 119 7.02 19.28 7.54
C ARG A 119 7.94 18.07 7.47
N ASP A 120 7.66 17.09 8.33
CA ASP A 120 8.45 15.85 8.35
C ASP A 120 8.01 14.92 7.21
N GLN A 121 8.87 14.79 6.18
CA GLN A 121 8.62 13.95 5.02
C GLN A 121 8.58 12.44 5.34
N HIS A 122 9.04 12.05 6.52
CA HIS A 122 9.06 10.65 6.96
C HIS A 122 7.96 10.32 7.97
N ARG A 123 7.04 11.24 8.20
CA ARG A 123 5.91 11.08 9.10
C ARG A 123 4.61 11.10 8.32
N TRP A 124 3.86 10.00 8.41
CA TRP A 124 2.63 9.84 7.63
C TRP A 124 1.57 10.91 8.00
N ALA A 125 1.46 11.28 9.26
CA ALA A 125 0.52 12.33 9.68
C ALA A 125 0.78 13.65 8.94
N ASP A 126 2.04 13.98 8.66
CA ASP A 126 2.40 15.18 7.91
C ASP A 126 2.19 14.98 6.40
N VAL A 127 2.67 13.86 5.86
CA VAL A 127 2.65 13.60 4.40
C VAL A 127 1.24 13.31 3.89
N SER A 128 0.39 12.65 4.68
CA SER A 128 -0.98 12.31 4.25
C SER A 128 -1.81 13.54 3.85
N ARG A 129 -1.56 14.69 4.46
CA ARG A 129 -2.20 15.96 4.09
C ARG A 129 -1.86 16.34 2.65
N TYR A 130 -0.61 16.15 2.24
CA TYR A 130 -0.15 16.49 0.88
C TYR A 130 -0.62 15.44 -0.12
N VAL A 131 -0.78 14.18 0.30
CA VAL A 131 -1.43 13.16 -0.53
C VAL A 131 -2.84 13.60 -0.91
N LEU A 132 -3.63 14.10 0.06
CA LEU A 132 -4.96 14.64 -0.20
C LEU A 132 -4.91 15.84 -1.15
N LEU A 133 -3.94 16.73 -0.96
CA LEU A 133 -3.81 17.97 -1.74
C LEU A 133 -3.39 17.71 -3.20
N LEU A 134 -2.83 16.56 -3.52
CA LEU A 134 -2.45 16.21 -4.90
C LEU A 134 -3.63 16.04 -5.85
N SER A 135 -4.88 16.08 -5.38
CA SER A 135 -6.07 16.21 -6.23
C SER A 135 -6.44 17.66 -6.56
N THR A 136 -5.76 18.62 -5.95
CA THR A 136 -6.02 20.05 -6.09
C THR A 136 -5.04 20.66 -7.10
N PRO A 137 -5.49 21.42 -8.11
CA PRO A 137 -4.62 21.96 -9.17
C PRO A 137 -3.42 22.74 -8.66
N ARG A 138 -3.61 23.56 -7.62
CA ARG A 138 -2.51 24.31 -7.01
C ARG A 138 -1.33 23.42 -6.61
N TYR A 139 -1.60 22.18 -6.17
CA TYR A 139 -0.58 21.25 -5.70
C TYR A 139 -0.10 20.29 -6.77
N TYR A 140 -0.99 19.67 -7.55
CA TYR A 140 -0.52 18.74 -8.57
C TYR A 140 0.15 19.44 -9.77
N GLN A 141 -0.07 20.74 -9.94
CA GLN A 141 0.60 21.56 -10.97
C GLN A 141 1.85 22.28 -10.44
N ASP A 142 2.17 22.12 -9.15
CA ASP A 142 3.38 22.70 -8.56
C ASP A 142 4.62 22.14 -9.27
N PRO A 143 5.63 22.98 -9.59
CA PRO A 143 6.85 22.52 -10.26
C PRO A 143 7.61 21.40 -9.55
N ILE A 144 7.48 21.24 -8.22
CA ILE A 144 8.09 20.15 -7.45
C ILE A 144 7.44 18.82 -7.79
N VAL A 145 6.15 18.81 -8.11
CA VAL A 145 5.37 17.61 -8.40
C VAL A 145 5.70 17.12 -9.80
N LYS A 146 6.21 15.88 -9.90
CA LYS A 146 6.69 15.28 -11.15
C LYS A 146 5.65 14.41 -11.84
N TYR A 147 4.72 13.85 -11.08
CA TYR A 147 3.77 12.84 -11.58
C TYR A 147 2.32 13.34 -11.58
N GLY A 148 2.08 14.62 -11.27
CA GLY A 148 0.80 15.28 -11.46
C GLY A 148 -0.29 14.83 -10.50
N TYR A 149 -1.51 14.76 -11.00
CA TYR A 149 -2.72 14.47 -10.25
C TYR A 149 -2.70 13.09 -9.58
N MET A 150 -3.19 13.05 -8.33
CA MET A 150 -3.42 11.81 -7.60
C MET A 150 -4.79 11.87 -6.90
N ARG A 151 -5.54 10.78 -6.93
CA ARG A 151 -6.77 10.63 -6.14
C ARG A 151 -6.41 10.26 -4.69
N GLY A 152 -5.87 11.23 -3.94
CA GLY A 152 -5.27 10.99 -2.63
C GLY A 152 -6.24 10.54 -1.55
N SER A 153 -7.52 10.93 -1.62
CA SER A 153 -8.52 10.53 -0.64
C SER A 153 -8.70 9.02 -0.57
N GLU A 154 -8.67 8.34 -1.72
CA GLU A 154 -8.73 6.87 -1.78
C GLU A 154 -7.55 6.23 -1.06
N THR A 155 -6.34 6.74 -1.31
CA THR A 155 -5.12 6.19 -0.73
C THR A 155 -5.02 6.44 0.78
N VAL A 156 -5.35 7.63 1.24
CA VAL A 156 -5.35 7.94 2.69
C VAL A 156 -6.37 7.07 3.43
N ASP A 157 -7.57 6.92 2.86
CA ASP A 157 -8.61 6.04 3.41
C ASP A 157 -8.17 4.57 3.44
N TYR A 158 -7.52 4.11 2.37
CA TYR A 158 -6.96 2.76 2.27
C TYR A 158 -6.00 2.45 3.43
N VAL A 159 -5.03 3.32 3.67
CA VAL A 159 -4.06 3.15 4.77
C VAL A 159 -4.77 3.11 6.13
N GLN A 160 -5.70 4.04 6.36
CA GLN A 160 -6.43 4.14 7.62
C GLN A 160 -7.26 2.88 7.90
N ARG A 161 -8.01 2.40 6.91
CA ARG A 161 -8.86 1.20 7.05
C ARG A 161 -8.05 -0.06 7.31
N ILE A 162 -6.92 -0.23 6.65
CA ILE A 162 -6.04 -1.38 6.86
C ILE A 162 -5.45 -1.34 8.27
N ARG A 163 -4.97 -0.19 8.73
CA ARG A 163 -4.41 -0.04 10.07
C ARG A 163 -5.45 -0.34 11.15
N GLN A 164 -6.67 0.15 11.00
CA GLN A 164 -7.77 -0.11 11.94
C GLN A 164 -8.13 -1.60 11.97
N ARG A 165 -8.21 -2.26 10.82
CA ARG A 165 -8.51 -3.69 10.74
C ARG A 165 -7.39 -4.53 11.32
N TRP A 166 -6.16 -4.15 11.08
CA TRP A 166 -5.01 -4.83 11.68
C TRP A 166 -5.05 -4.76 13.21
N GLN A 167 -5.37 -3.60 13.78
CA GLN A 167 -5.58 -3.46 15.22
C GLN A 167 -6.67 -4.41 15.72
N SER A 168 -7.78 -4.51 15.01
CA SER A 168 -8.88 -5.42 15.32
C SER A 168 -8.42 -6.89 15.30
N TYR A 169 -7.67 -7.29 14.28
CA TYR A 169 -7.18 -8.68 14.14
C TYR A 169 -6.12 -9.03 15.20
N SER A 170 -5.29 -8.09 15.60
CA SER A 170 -4.22 -8.35 16.58
C SER A 170 -4.70 -8.27 18.04
N GLY A 171 -5.95 -7.87 18.29
CA GLY A 171 -6.48 -7.66 19.63
C GLY A 171 -5.84 -6.48 20.36
N VAL A 172 -5.03 -5.67 19.69
CA VAL A 172 -4.46 -4.44 20.26
C VAL A 172 -5.58 -3.40 20.29
N ARG A 173 -6.18 -3.20 21.46
CA ARG A 173 -7.03 -2.04 21.68
C ARG A 173 -6.12 -0.81 21.61
N GLY A 174 -6.44 0.11 20.70
CA GLY A 174 -5.73 1.37 20.63
C GLY A 174 -5.66 1.98 22.02
N GLY A 175 -4.45 2.20 22.50
CA GLY A 175 -4.25 2.96 23.73
C GLY A 175 -4.87 4.33 23.53
N THR A 176 -5.68 4.72 24.45
CA THR A 176 -6.26 6.06 24.59
C THR A 176 -5.17 7.10 24.62
#